data_9ed7dddbb925f05f3539a6036a235cbc
#
_entry.id   9ed7dddbb925f05f3539a6036a235cbc
#
_cell.length_a   1.000
_cell.length_b   1.000
_cell.length_c   1.000
_cell.angle_alpha   90.00
_cell.angle_beta   90.00
_cell.angle_gamma   90.00
#
_symmetry.space_group_name_H-M   'P 1'
#
loop_
_entity.id
_entity.type
_entity.pdbx_description
1 polymer ?
#
loop_
_entity_poly.entity_id
_entity_poly.type
_entity_poly.pdbx_seq_one_letter_code
_entity_poly.pdbx_strand_id
1 'polypeptide(L)'
;MAGIVDDLTETVLAFAWRHPVSGTGRGLMPVFEASIGAAYDSSMIDLSRLRVLVAVAKEGSVTAAAEALHYAQPSVSHHLAKLEAEVGVPLLQRMGRGIRLTDAGRLLADRAESILAQVESVRVELDELAGLRTGRVRVAAFPSALATLVPLAIARVTADHPGIELSLTEAEPPEALSALRNNEVDVALIFEHGDPPQRDRRDITMIPLLDEPLYVVTPADRSWSGPRAELASYADDRWIAGCERCREHLVVACERAGFAPTVDFETEDYVAVQALVAAGLGVSLLPGLTLVANRHPGVRLDRVPGLGRQVLAAVCGKPPPSQPAQVLLSALAATITEPGWPA
;
A
#
# COMPACT_ATOMS: atom_id res chain seq x y z
N MET A 1 -26.71 11.50 20.35
CA MET A 1 -27.58 10.62 19.57
C MET A 1 -27.07 9.16 19.60
N ALA A 2 -26.85 8.64 20.81
CA ALA A 2 -26.32 7.27 21.01
C ALA A 2 -27.25 6.43 21.89
N GLY A 3 -28.56 6.66 21.87
CA GLY A 3 -29.53 6.05 22.78
C GLY A 3 -30.76 5.39 22.14
N ILE A 4 -30.82 5.27 20.82
CA ILE A 4 -32.02 4.76 20.12
C ILE A 4 -31.79 3.37 19.46
N VAL A 5 -30.53 2.93 19.32
CA VAL A 5 -30.19 1.65 18.64
C VAL A 5 -30.18 0.46 19.60
N ASP A 6 -29.90 0.69 20.90
CA ASP A 6 -29.83 -0.39 21.89
C ASP A 6 -31.23 -0.90 22.35
N ASP A 7 -32.26 -0.08 22.23
CA ASP A 7 -33.61 -0.45 22.71
C ASP A 7 -34.40 -1.37 21.74
N LEU A 8 -34.02 -1.40 20.47
CA LEU A 8 -34.68 -2.27 19.47
C LEU A 8 -34.11 -3.71 19.46
N THR A 9 -32.87 -3.90 19.86
CA THR A 9 -32.25 -5.24 19.89
C THR A 9 -32.68 -6.05 21.12
N GLU A 10 -32.88 -5.42 22.28
CA GLU A 10 -33.37 -6.11 23.47
C GLU A 10 -34.87 -6.46 23.36
N THR A 11 -35.65 -5.63 22.70
CA THR A 11 -37.11 -5.88 22.54
C THR A 11 -37.38 -7.04 21.59
N VAL A 12 -36.58 -7.24 20.54
CA VAL A 12 -36.72 -8.35 19.58
C VAL A 12 -36.25 -9.68 20.17
N LEU A 13 -35.19 -9.70 20.97
CA LEU A 13 -34.71 -10.91 21.62
C LEU A 13 -35.57 -11.34 22.81
N ALA A 14 -36.19 -10.41 23.56
CA ALA A 14 -37.06 -10.72 24.67
C ALA A 14 -38.43 -11.32 24.24
N PHE A 15 -38.86 -11.02 22.99
CA PHE A 15 -40.11 -11.59 22.46
C PHE A 15 -39.97 -13.03 21.99
N ALA A 16 -38.80 -13.44 21.56
CA ALA A 16 -38.53 -14.80 21.05
C ALA A 16 -38.40 -15.87 22.12
N TRP A 17 -38.16 -15.51 23.40
CA TRP A 17 -37.92 -16.48 24.50
C TRP A 17 -39.08 -16.65 25.50
N ARG A 18 -40.18 -15.91 25.36
CA ARG A 18 -41.27 -15.94 26.37
C ARG A 18 -42.51 -16.78 26.02
N HIS A 19 -42.59 -17.37 24.82
CA HIS A 19 -43.72 -18.22 24.47
C HIS A 19 -43.29 -19.55 23.88
N PRO A 20 -43.34 -20.66 24.62
CA PRO A 20 -43.26 -21.97 24.04
C PRO A 20 -44.53 -22.23 23.23
N VAL A 21 -44.44 -22.26 21.92
CA VAL A 21 -45.54 -22.59 21.02
C VAL A 21 -45.75 -24.11 21.07
N SER A 22 -46.67 -24.55 21.91
CA SER A 22 -47.31 -25.84 21.78
C SER A 22 -48.54 -25.65 20.89
N GLY A 23 -48.46 -26.14 19.67
CA GLY A 23 -49.65 -26.12 18.82
C GLY A 23 -49.31 -26.17 17.33
N THR A 24 -49.70 -27.24 16.70
CA THR A 24 -49.75 -27.44 15.24
C THR A 24 -50.48 -26.32 14.54
N GLY A 25 -49.71 -25.40 13.88
CA GLY A 25 -50.24 -24.29 13.11
C GLY A 25 -49.39 -23.99 11.89
N ARG A 26 -49.75 -24.61 10.76
CA ARG A 26 -49.32 -24.16 9.41
C ARG A 26 -49.83 -22.74 9.19
N GLY A 27 -49.00 -21.73 9.07
CA GLY A 27 -49.48 -20.50 8.47
C GLY A 27 -48.77 -19.18 8.69
N LEU A 28 -47.63 -19.08 9.42
CA LEU A 28 -46.97 -17.78 9.67
C LEU A 28 -45.51 -17.64 9.23
N MET A 29 -44.88 -18.73 8.83
CA MET A 29 -43.47 -18.68 8.35
C MET A 29 -43.27 -18.13 6.94
N PRO A 30 -44.14 -18.34 5.93
CA PRO A 30 -43.87 -17.89 4.58
C PRO A 30 -43.87 -16.36 4.38
N VAL A 31 -44.53 -15.61 5.28
CA VAL A 31 -44.63 -14.14 5.10
C VAL A 31 -43.37 -13.42 5.61
N PHE A 32 -42.72 -13.98 6.65
CA PHE A 32 -41.49 -13.35 7.20
C PHE A 32 -40.27 -13.63 6.35
N GLU A 33 -40.14 -14.86 5.81
CA GLU A 33 -39.08 -15.18 4.85
C GLU A 33 -39.22 -14.44 3.51
N ALA A 34 -40.45 -14.27 3.02
CA ALA A 34 -40.72 -13.52 1.79
C ALA A 34 -40.46 -12.00 1.98
N SER A 35 -40.67 -11.42 3.16
CA SER A 35 -40.40 -10.00 3.41
C SER A 35 -38.91 -9.68 3.58
N ILE A 36 -38.10 -10.56 4.20
CA ILE A 36 -36.67 -10.40 4.31
C ILE A 36 -36.00 -10.66 2.95
N GLY A 37 -36.41 -11.71 2.22
CA GLY A 37 -35.89 -12.01 0.88
C GLY A 37 -36.18 -10.91 -0.14
N ALA A 38 -37.38 -10.34 -0.15
CA ALA A 38 -37.80 -9.31 -1.08
C ALA A 38 -37.15 -7.93 -0.80
N ALA A 39 -36.82 -7.61 0.46
CA ALA A 39 -36.16 -6.35 0.81
C ALA A 39 -34.62 -6.39 0.57
N TYR A 40 -34.00 -7.59 0.59
CA TYR A 40 -32.57 -7.75 0.32
C TYR A 40 -32.24 -7.95 -1.15
N ASP A 41 -33.18 -8.33 -2.01
CA ASP A 41 -32.93 -8.79 -3.37
C ASP A 41 -32.88 -7.67 -4.43
N SER A 42 -33.25 -6.43 -4.09
CA SER A 42 -33.34 -5.37 -5.10
C SER A 42 -32.28 -4.27 -5.02
N SER A 43 -31.36 -4.31 -4.06
CA SER A 43 -30.34 -3.25 -3.92
C SER A 43 -28.91 -3.75 -3.55
N MET A 44 -28.67 -5.05 -3.55
CA MET A 44 -27.37 -5.59 -3.18
C MET A 44 -26.44 -5.71 -4.40
N ILE A 45 -25.39 -4.91 -4.40
CA ILE A 45 -24.33 -4.96 -5.41
C ILE A 45 -23.68 -6.36 -5.40
N ASP A 46 -23.71 -7.06 -6.53
CA ASP A 46 -23.14 -8.40 -6.68
C ASP A 46 -21.62 -8.34 -6.94
N LEU A 47 -20.85 -9.10 -6.19
CA LEU A 47 -19.38 -9.17 -6.31
C LEU A 47 -18.93 -9.60 -7.71
N SER A 48 -19.69 -10.47 -8.40
CA SER A 48 -19.38 -10.88 -9.77
C SER A 48 -19.48 -9.72 -10.75
N ARG A 49 -20.42 -8.81 -10.52
CA ARG A 49 -20.58 -7.59 -11.34
C ARG A 49 -19.50 -6.57 -11.06
N LEU A 50 -19.07 -6.45 -9.80
CA LEU A 50 -17.91 -5.63 -9.45
C LEU A 50 -16.64 -6.14 -10.12
N ARG A 51 -16.41 -7.46 -10.14
CA ARG A 51 -15.27 -8.05 -10.88
C ARG A 51 -15.27 -7.70 -12.35
N VAL A 52 -16.45 -7.74 -12.97
CA VAL A 52 -16.61 -7.37 -14.39
C VAL A 52 -16.28 -5.89 -14.61
N LEU A 53 -16.76 -4.98 -13.76
CA LEU A 53 -16.44 -3.55 -13.85
C LEU A 53 -14.94 -3.28 -13.72
N VAL A 54 -14.29 -3.90 -12.73
CA VAL A 54 -12.83 -3.79 -12.50
C VAL A 54 -12.05 -4.31 -13.70
N ALA A 55 -12.43 -5.47 -14.27
CA ALA A 55 -11.77 -5.99 -15.45
C ALA A 55 -11.92 -5.04 -16.67
N VAL A 56 -13.10 -4.45 -16.87
CA VAL A 56 -13.30 -3.47 -17.94
C VAL A 56 -12.51 -2.18 -17.69
N ALA A 57 -12.34 -1.77 -16.44
CA ALA A 57 -11.50 -0.63 -16.07
C ALA A 57 -10.03 -0.86 -16.43
N LYS A 58 -9.51 -2.05 -16.14
CA LYS A 58 -8.11 -2.46 -16.41
C LYS A 58 -7.83 -2.65 -17.89
N GLU A 59 -8.71 -3.37 -18.58
CA GLU A 59 -8.51 -3.76 -19.98
C GLU A 59 -8.92 -2.67 -20.99
N GLY A 60 -9.68 -1.67 -20.56
CA GLY A 60 -10.15 -0.59 -21.42
C GLY A 60 -11.18 -1.01 -22.49
N SER A 61 -11.57 -2.28 -22.54
CA SER A 61 -12.57 -2.79 -23.49
C SER A 61 -13.38 -3.95 -22.94
N VAL A 62 -14.66 -4.04 -23.35
CA VAL A 62 -15.55 -5.15 -22.93
C VAL A 62 -15.06 -6.49 -23.49
N THR A 63 -14.49 -6.48 -24.69
CA THR A 63 -13.99 -7.71 -25.33
C THR A 63 -12.75 -8.24 -24.63
N ALA A 64 -11.78 -7.37 -24.35
CA ALA A 64 -10.56 -7.76 -23.62
C ALA A 64 -10.89 -8.21 -22.19
N ALA A 65 -11.80 -7.52 -21.50
CA ALA A 65 -12.27 -7.93 -20.16
C ALA A 65 -12.99 -9.30 -20.20
N ALA A 66 -13.75 -9.59 -21.27
CA ALA A 66 -14.39 -10.88 -21.43
C ALA A 66 -13.35 -12.01 -21.62
N GLU A 67 -12.32 -11.77 -22.40
CA GLU A 67 -11.19 -12.70 -22.58
C GLU A 67 -10.44 -12.92 -21.26
N ALA A 68 -10.10 -11.86 -20.54
CA ALA A 68 -9.39 -11.91 -19.26
C ALA A 68 -10.20 -12.68 -18.19
N LEU A 69 -11.53 -12.55 -18.19
CA LEU A 69 -12.42 -13.24 -17.26
C LEU A 69 -12.89 -14.63 -17.74
N HIS A 70 -12.51 -15.06 -18.94
CA HIS A 70 -13.01 -16.28 -19.60
C HIS A 70 -14.55 -16.29 -19.72
N TYR A 71 -15.15 -15.14 -20.00
CA TYR A 71 -16.58 -14.95 -20.20
C TYR A 71 -16.90 -14.70 -21.69
N ALA A 72 -18.16 -14.97 -22.09
CA ALA A 72 -18.65 -14.49 -23.35
C ALA A 72 -18.93 -12.97 -23.28
N GLN A 73 -18.54 -12.21 -24.30
CA GLN A 73 -18.74 -10.76 -24.33
C GLN A 73 -20.18 -10.30 -24.04
N PRO A 74 -21.26 -11.00 -24.50
CA PRO A 74 -22.63 -10.66 -24.11
C PRO A 74 -22.89 -10.78 -22.61
N SER A 75 -22.24 -11.73 -21.93
CA SER A 75 -22.36 -11.90 -20.47
C SER A 75 -21.75 -10.71 -19.72
N VAL A 76 -20.57 -10.25 -20.13
CA VAL A 76 -19.93 -9.05 -19.57
C VAL A 76 -20.83 -7.84 -19.75
N SER A 77 -21.38 -7.62 -20.96
CA SER A 77 -22.33 -6.53 -21.23
C SER A 77 -23.60 -6.62 -20.36
N HIS A 78 -24.11 -7.81 -20.12
CA HIS A 78 -25.27 -8.03 -19.28
C HIS A 78 -24.97 -7.71 -17.79
N HIS A 79 -23.82 -8.15 -17.27
CA HIS A 79 -23.39 -7.82 -15.91
C HIS A 79 -23.24 -6.32 -15.71
N LEU A 80 -22.65 -5.60 -16.66
CA LEU A 80 -22.51 -4.14 -16.61
C LEU A 80 -23.85 -3.42 -16.62
N ALA A 81 -24.76 -3.81 -17.52
CA ALA A 81 -26.10 -3.22 -17.60
C ALA A 81 -26.92 -3.45 -16.30
N LYS A 82 -26.77 -4.63 -15.68
CA LYS A 82 -27.39 -4.91 -14.37
C LYS A 82 -26.78 -4.06 -13.27
N LEU A 83 -25.46 -3.92 -13.26
CA LEU A 83 -24.78 -3.09 -12.26
C LEU A 83 -25.20 -1.61 -12.37
N GLU A 84 -25.28 -1.06 -13.59
CA GLU A 84 -25.80 0.28 -13.84
C GLU A 84 -27.25 0.46 -13.35
N ALA A 85 -28.10 -0.55 -13.57
CA ALA A 85 -29.47 -0.53 -13.08
C ALA A 85 -29.56 -0.57 -11.54
N GLU A 86 -28.67 -1.29 -10.88
CA GLU A 86 -28.58 -1.39 -9.41
C GLU A 86 -28.09 -0.10 -8.75
N VAL A 87 -27.05 0.53 -9.33
CA VAL A 87 -26.49 1.78 -8.79
C VAL A 87 -27.27 3.03 -9.25
N GLY A 88 -28.13 2.89 -10.26
CA GLY A 88 -29.00 3.95 -10.75
C GLY A 88 -28.30 5.04 -11.56
N VAL A 89 -27.02 4.86 -11.94
CA VAL A 89 -26.25 5.82 -12.73
C VAL A 89 -25.43 5.10 -13.80
N PRO A 90 -25.18 5.74 -14.97
CA PRO A 90 -24.32 5.18 -15.98
C PRO A 90 -22.88 5.07 -15.48
N LEU A 91 -22.28 3.89 -15.61
CA LEU A 91 -20.87 3.64 -15.26
C LEU A 91 -19.96 3.71 -16.49
N LEU A 92 -20.53 3.52 -17.68
CA LEU A 92 -19.84 3.49 -18.95
C LEU A 92 -20.44 4.50 -19.93
N GLN A 93 -19.58 5.08 -20.76
CA GLN A 93 -19.97 5.94 -21.87
C GLN A 93 -19.31 5.48 -23.16
N ARG A 94 -20.04 5.56 -24.28
CA ARG A 94 -19.49 5.23 -25.60
C ARG A 94 -18.62 6.37 -26.11
N MET A 95 -17.43 6.05 -26.60
CA MET A 95 -16.50 6.99 -27.23
C MET A 95 -16.09 6.42 -28.61
N GLY A 96 -16.79 6.85 -29.66
CA GLY A 96 -16.55 6.33 -31.01
C GLY A 96 -16.76 4.81 -31.08
N ARG A 97 -15.68 4.06 -31.35
CA ARG A 97 -15.71 2.58 -31.41
C ARG A 97 -15.40 1.91 -30.07
N GLY A 98 -15.08 2.67 -29.01
CA GLY A 98 -14.72 2.16 -27.71
C GLY A 98 -15.68 2.57 -26.60
N ILE A 99 -15.33 2.17 -25.39
CA ILE A 99 -16.03 2.54 -24.15
C ILE A 99 -15.04 3.24 -23.21
N ARG A 100 -15.55 4.11 -22.35
CA ARG A 100 -14.81 4.75 -21.28
C ARG A 100 -15.65 4.76 -20.01
N LEU A 101 -15.02 4.64 -18.86
CA LEU A 101 -15.69 4.83 -17.57
C LEU A 101 -16.15 6.29 -17.40
N THR A 102 -17.34 6.46 -16.84
CA THR A 102 -17.79 7.75 -16.29
C THR A 102 -17.06 8.05 -14.98
N ASP A 103 -17.25 9.23 -14.40
CA ASP A 103 -16.71 9.54 -13.05
C ASP A 103 -17.27 8.59 -12.00
N ALA A 104 -18.56 8.25 -12.09
CA ALA A 104 -19.20 7.25 -11.24
C ALA A 104 -18.60 5.86 -11.47
N GLY A 105 -18.33 5.49 -12.74
CA GLY A 105 -17.69 4.24 -13.09
C GLY A 105 -16.29 4.10 -12.53
N ARG A 106 -15.47 5.16 -12.60
CA ARG A 106 -14.13 5.18 -11.98
C ARG A 106 -14.21 5.03 -10.48
N LEU A 107 -15.02 5.86 -9.82
CA LEU A 107 -15.21 5.77 -8.38
C LEU A 107 -15.64 4.36 -7.93
N LEU A 108 -16.60 3.77 -8.63
CA LEU A 108 -17.09 2.43 -8.28
C LEU A 108 -16.03 1.35 -8.57
N ALA A 109 -15.27 1.45 -9.66
CA ALA A 109 -14.19 0.51 -9.97
C ALA A 109 -13.10 0.53 -8.89
N ASP A 110 -12.63 1.72 -8.48
CA ASP A 110 -11.63 1.89 -7.41
C ASP A 110 -12.14 1.29 -6.08
N ARG A 111 -13.40 1.51 -5.72
CA ARG A 111 -13.99 0.93 -4.51
C ARG A 111 -14.23 -0.57 -4.64
N ALA A 112 -14.59 -1.04 -5.83
CA ALA A 112 -14.80 -2.46 -6.11
C ALA A 112 -13.50 -3.27 -5.97
N GLU A 113 -12.36 -2.74 -6.38
CA GLU A 113 -11.05 -3.38 -6.15
C GLU A 113 -10.82 -3.62 -4.64
N SER A 114 -11.02 -2.60 -3.82
CA SER A 114 -10.88 -2.71 -2.35
C SER A 114 -11.85 -3.73 -1.74
N ILE A 115 -13.12 -3.74 -2.17
CA ILE A 115 -14.13 -4.70 -1.66
C ILE A 115 -13.76 -6.13 -2.05
N LEU A 116 -13.39 -6.36 -3.31
CA LEU A 116 -13.01 -7.69 -3.80
C LEU A 116 -11.75 -8.21 -3.09
N ALA A 117 -10.79 -7.34 -2.84
CA ALA A 117 -9.58 -7.67 -2.10
C ALA A 117 -9.89 -8.04 -0.63
N GLN A 118 -10.80 -7.31 0.05
CA GLN A 118 -11.25 -7.66 1.40
C GLN A 118 -11.95 -9.02 1.45
N VAL A 119 -12.79 -9.34 0.48
CA VAL A 119 -13.45 -10.67 0.40
C VAL A 119 -12.41 -11.79 0.23
N GLU A 120 -11.39 -11.56 -0.59
CA GLU A 120 -10.30 -12.54 -0.76
C GLU A 120 -9.47 -12.69 0.51
N SER A 121 -9.24 -11.61 1.27
CA SER A 121 -8.57 -11.66 2.59
C SER A 121 -9.33 -12.55 3.57
N VAL A 122 -10.64 -12.34 3.70
CA VAL A 122 -11.47 -13.18 4.57
C VAL A 122 -11.39 -14.66 4.16
N ARG A 123 -11.37 -14.95 2.86
CA ARG A 123 -11.23 -16.32 2.36
C ARG A 123 -9.89 -16.93 2.77
N VAL A 124 -8.79 -16.17 2.64
CA VAL A 124 -7.45 -16.60 3.07
C VAL A 124 -7.41 -16.87 4.58
N GLU A 125 -7.97 -15.97 5.39
CA GLU A 125 -8.05 -16.12 6.85
C GLU A 125 -8.85 -17.39 7.26
N LEU A 126 -9.95 -17.66 6.56
CA LEU A 126 -10.74 -18.88 6.79
C LEU A 126 -9.98 -20.17 6.38
N ASP A 127 -9.23 -20.12 5.27
CA ASP A 127 -8.38 -21.23 4.83
C ASP A 127 -7.25 -21.51 5.85
N GLU A 128 -6.67 -20.46 6.46
CA GLU A 128 -5.68 -20.57 7.54
C GLU A 128 -6.28 -21.20 8.80
N LEU A 129 -7.46 -20.72 9.23
CA LEU A 129 -8.18 -21.28 10.38
C LEU A 129 -8.60 -22.76 10.16
N ALA A 130 -8.88 -23.13 8.92
CA ALA A 130 -9.17 -24.52 8.54
C ALA A 130 -7.93 -25.42 8.47
N GLY A 131 -6.71 -24.87 8.68
CA GLY A 131 -5.45 -25.60 8.56
C GLY A 131 -5.11 -26.01 7.12
N LEU A 132 -5.76 -25.40 6.13
CA LEU A 132 -5.63 -25.76 4.71
C LEU A 132 -4.46 -25.02 4.03
N ARG A 133 -3.91 -23.99 4.68
CA ARG A 133 -2.76 -23.21 4.19
C ARG A 133 -1.78 -22.89 5.31
N THR A 134 -0.52 -22.89 4.97
CA THR A 134 0.61 -22.58 5.86
C THR A 134 0.93 -21.09 5.97
N GLY A 135 0.00 -20.24 5.54
CA GLY A 135 0.11 -18.76 5.60
C GLY A 135 0.85 -18.14 4.41
N ARG A 136 0.39 -16.95 4.00
CA ARG A 136 1.04 -16.16 2.95
C ARG A 136 1.18 -14.71 3.41
N VAL A 137 2.30 -14.06 3.07
CA VAL A 137 2.50 -12.61 3.27
C VAL A 137 2.98 -11.96 1.98
N ARG A 138 2.25 -10.96 1.54
CA ARG A 138 2.59 -10.11 0.40
C ARG A 138 3.17 -8.80 0.93
N VAL A 139 4.34 -8.44 0.46
CA VAL A 139 5.09 -7.28 0.96
C VAL A 139 5.34 -6.30 -0.17
N ALA A 140 5.03 -5.03 0.03
CA ALA A 140 5.54 -3.94 -0.79
C ALA A 140 6.65 -3.20 -0.04
N ALA A 141 7.73 -2.85 -0.70
CA ALA A 141 8.80 -2.09 -0.09
C ALA A 141 9.55 -1.23 -1.12
N PHE A 142 10.07 -0.10 -0.65
CA PHE A 142 10.89 0.80 -1.46
C PHE A 142 12.29 0.22 -1.70
N PRO A 143 12.99 0.63 -2.78
CA PRO A 143 14.21 -0.04 -3.25
C PRO A 143 15.31 -0.22 -2.19
N SER A 144 15.62 0.78 -1.38
CA SER A 144 16.69 0.65 -0.39
C SER A 144 16.34 -0.28 0.79
N ALA A 145 15.05 -0.44 1.12
CA ALA A 145 14.61 -1.45 2.09
C ALA A 145 14.69 -2.86 1.50
N LEU A 146 14.35 -3.02 0.20
CA LEU A 146 14.51 -4.28 -0.52
C LEU A 146 15.98 -4.71 -0.63
N ALA A 147 16.90 -3.76 -0.70
CA ALA A 147 18.33 -4.05 -0.78
C ALA A 147 18.98 -4.36 0.59
N THR A 148 18.28 -4.12 1.71
CA THR A 148 18.86 -4.19 3.07
C THR A 148 18.00 -4.98 4.06
N LEU A 149 16.91 -4.40 4.51
CA LEU A 149 16.09 -4.93 5.61
C LEU A 149 15.32 -6.19 5.22
N VAL A 150 14.68 -6.13 4.06
CA VAL A 150 13.74 -7.16 3.61
C VAL A 150 14.40 -8.52 3.39
N PRO A 151 15.56 -8.63 2.71
CA PRO A 151 16.21 -9.94 2.50
C PRO A 151 16.58 -10.64 3.80
N LEU A 152 17.05 -9.90 4.79
CA LEU A 152 17.42 -10.45 6.10
C LEU A 152 16.20 -10.94 6.86
N ALA A 153 15.10 -10.17 6.84
CA ALA A 153 13.85 -10.56 7.48
C ALA A 153 13.24 -11.81 6.81
N ILE A 154 13.23 -11.85 5.47
CA ILE A 154 12.73 -13.01 4.71
C ILE A 154 13.57 -14.25 4.98
N ALA A 155 14.90 -14.15 4.95
CA ALA A 155 15.77 -15.26 5.23
C ALA A 155 15.47 -15.87 6.61
N ARG A 156 15.22 -15.02 7.62
CA ARG A 156 14.83 -15.45 8.96
C ARG A 156 13.46 -16.12 8.98
N VAL A 157 12.44 -15.49 8.37
CA VAL A 157 11.10 -16.09 8.29
C VAL A 157 11.13 -17.45 7.58
N THR A 158 11.87 -17.55 6.47
CA THR A 158 11.98 -18.80 5.72
C THR A 158 12.67 -19.91 6.52
N ALA A 159 13.66 -19.56 7.34
CA ALA A 159 14.36 -20.53 8.19
C ALA A 159 13.49 -20.99 9.37
N ASP A 160 12.81 -20.06 10.06
CA ASP A 160 12.07 -20.33 11.29
C ASP A 160 10.63 -20.80 11.01
N HIS A 161 10.06 -20.40 9.86
CA HIS A 161 8.67 -20.66 9.45
C HIS A 161 8.58 -21.11 7.98
N PRO A 162 9.11 -22.28 7.60
CA PRO A 162 9.21 -22.74 6.19
C PRO A 162 7.86 -22.92 5.49
N GLY A 163 6.77 -22.89 6.26
CA GLY A 163 5.41 -22.97 5.72
C GLY A 163 4.82 -21.61 5.31
N ILE A 164 5.50 -20.49 5.57
CA ILE A 164 5.01 -19.17 5.16
C ILE A 164 5.51 -18.83 3.74
N GLU A 165 4.57 -18.64 2.82
CA GLU A 165 4.86 -18.13 1.48
C GLU A 165 5.03 -16.62 1.52
N LEU A 166 6.15 -16.11 0.97
CA LEU A 166 6.45 -14.69 0.89
C LEU A 166 6.48 -14.23 -0.57
N SER A 167 5.80 -13.13 -0.85
CA SER A 167 5.90 -12.45 -2.16
C SER A 167 6.28 -10.99 -1.96
N LEU A 168 7.11 -10.46 -2.88
CA LEU A 168 7.65 -9.12 -2.83
C LEU A 168 7.24 -8.32 -4.05
N THR A 169 6.93 -7.06 -3.82
CA THR A 169 6.71 -6.05 -4.86
C THR A 169 7.52 -4.81 -4.52
N GLU A 170 8.28 -4.31 -5.47
CA GLU A 170 8.92 -3.01 -5.35
C GLU A 170 7.88 -1.92 -5.57
N ALA A 171 7.78 -0.99 -4.60
CA ALA A 171 6.88 0.14 -4.70
C ALA A 171 7.35 1.30 -3.81
N GLU A 172 7.27 2.52 -4.30
CA GLU A 172 7.46 3.73 -3.52
C GLU A 172 6.28 3.93 -2.52
N PRO A 173 6.45 4.73 -1.45
CA PRO A 173 5.44 4.84 -0.40
C PRO A 173 4.00 5.12 -0.85
N PRO A 174 3.70 5.98 -1.85
CA PRO A 174 2.32 6.21 -2.29
C PRO A 174 1.68 4.95 -2.88
N GLU A 175 2.43 4.25 -3.76
CA GLU A 175 1.99 3.02 -4.42
C GLU A 175 1.86 1.88 -3.42
N ALA A 176 2.84 1.74 -2.50
CA ALA A 176 2.81 0.73 -1.45
C ALA A 176 1.60 0.90 -0.52
N LEU A 177 1.28 2.15 -0.13
CA LEU A 177 0.09 2.44 0.67
C LEU A 177 -1.21 2.24 -0.11
N SER A 178 -1.22 2.50 -1.41
CA SER A 178 -2.36 2.21 -2.29
C SER A 178 -2.60 0.70 -2.38
N ALA A 179 -1.55 -0.08 -2.66
CA ALA A 179 -1.59 -1.54 -2.70
C ALA A 179 -2.06 -2.15 -1.37
N LEU A 180 -1.64 -1.54 -0.23
CA LEU A 180 -2.09 -1.96 1.09
C LEU A 180 -3.60 -1.70 1.29
N ARG A 181 -4.11 -0.52 0.91
CA ARG A 181 -5.54 -0.21 0.99
C ARG A 181 -6.39 -1.09 0.09
N ASN A 182 -5.86 -1.44 -1.06
CA ASN A 182 -6.51 -2.33 -2.02
C ASN A 182 -6.35 -3.82 -1.64
N ASN A 183 -5.72 -4.09 -0.50
CA ASN A 183 -5.43 -5.46 -0.04
C ASN A 183 -4.65 -6.30 -1.07
N GLU A 184 -3.84 -5.65 -1.89
CA GLU A 184 -2.91 -6.29 -2.82
C GLU A 184 -1.65 -6.78 -2.10
N VAL A 185 -1.30 -6.10 -0.98
CA VAL A 185 -0.22 -6.47 -0.06
C VAL A 185 -0.71 -6.46 1.39
N ASP A 186 -0.06 -7.22 2.25
CA ASP A 186 -0.41 -7.38 3.66
C ASP A 186 0.46 -6.49 4.56
N VAL A 187 1.68 -6.20 4.12
CA VAL A 187 2.64 -5.31 4.78
C VAL A 187 3.26 -4.38 3.75
N ALA A 188 3.30 -3.09 4.03
CA ALA A 188 4.02 -2.10 3.24
C ALA A 188 5.15 -1.48 4.06
N LEU A 189 6.39 -1.53 3.55
CA LEU A 189 7.49 -0.74 4.08
C LEU A 189 7.51 0.60 3.37
N ILE A 190 7.46 1.66 4.15
CA ILE A 190 7.45 3.04 3.66
C ILE A 190 8.47 3.90 4.40
N PHE A 191 8.71 5.07 3.88
CA PHE A 191 9.48 6.11 4.58
C PHE A 191 8.77 7.45 4.55
N GLU A 192 9.06 8.28 5.56
CA GLU A 192 8.54 9.64 5.69
C GLU A 192 9.65 10.59 6.09
N HIS A 193 9.62 11.79 5.48
CA HIS A 193 10.54 12.88 5.80
C HIS A 193 9.84 13.90 6.71
N GLY A 194 10.40 14.15 7.89
CA GLY A 194 9.86 15.14 8.84
C GLY A 194 8.48 14.76 9.40
N ASP A 195 7.72 15.76 9.87
CA ASP A 195 6.34 15.57 10.30
C ASP A 195 5.44 15.34 9.07
N PRO A 196 4.95 14.14 8.84
CA PRO A 196 4.11 13.87 7.69
C PRO A 196 2.78 14.61 7.84
N PRO A 197 2.21 15.14 6.76
CA PRO A 197 0.85 15.63 6.80
C PRO A 197 -0.06 14.49 7.26
N GLN A 198 -0.97 14.75 8.19
CA GLN A 198 -2.02 13.81 8.61
C GLN A 198 -2.97 13.56 7.43
N ARG A 199 -2.51 12.85 6.42
CA ARG A 199 -3.37 12.31 5.38
C ARG A 199 -4.21 11.20 5.98
N ASP A 200 -5.40 11.03 5.46
CA ASP A 200 -6.39 10.06 5.91
C ASP A 200 -5.79 8.64 6.06
N ARG A 201 -5.42 8.29 7.30
CA ARG A 201 -4.81 7.00 7.67
C ARG A 201 -5.77 6.12 8.46
N ARG A 202 -7.08 6.41 8.35
CA ARG A 202 -8.12 5.84 9.21
C ARG A 202 -8.08 4.32 9.32
N ASP A 203 -7.60 3.63 8.28
CA ASP A 203 -7.60 2.16 8.23
C ASP A 203 -6.19 1.55 8.16
N ILE A 204 -5.14 2.35 8.39
CA ILE A 204 -3.75 1.89 8.34
C ILE A 204 -3.06 2.12 9.68
N THR A 205 -2.51 1.04 10.23
CA THR A 205 -1.64 1.09 11.40
C THR A 205 -0.19 1.24 10.96
N MET A 206 0.48 2.31 11.44
CA MET A 206 1.88 2.59 11.19
C MET A 206 2.73 2.08 12.35
N ILE A 207 3.77 1.33 12.06
CA ILE A 207 4.70 0.73 13.02
C ILE A 207 6.08 1.30 12.73
N PRO A 208 6.61 2.19 13.58
CA PRO A 208 7.98 2.71 13.42
C PRO A 208 9.00 1.58 13.46
N LEU A 209 9.94 1.60 12.52
CA LEU A 209 11.01 0.62 12.43
C LEU A 209 12.36 1.24 12.81
N LEU A 210 12.79 2.29 12.10
CA LEU A 210 14.05 2.96 12.39
C LEU A 210 14.06 4.42 11.91
N ASP A 211 14.91 5.22 12.51
CA ASP A 211 15.26 6.56 12.06
C ASP A 211 16.51 6.47 11.18
N GLU A 212 16.37 6.83 9.92
CA GLU A 212 17.41 6.70 8.91
C GLU A 212 18.05 8.06 8.62
N PRO A 213 19.38 8.20 8.79
CA PRO A 213 20.09 9.44 8.47
C PRO A 213 20.22 9.63 6.95
N LEU A 214 20.30 10.90 6.54
CA LEU A 214 20.66 11.28 5.19
C LEU A 214 22.11 11.79 5.14
N TYR A 215 22.77 11.53 4.01
CA TYR A 215 24.16 11.89 3.77
C TYR A 215 24.27 12.70 2.48
N VAL A 216 25.05 13.79 2.51
CA VAL A 216 25.54 14.38 1.28
C VAL A 216 26.68 13.49 0.76
N VAL A 217 26.53 13.08 -0.48
CA VAL A 217 27.49 12.23 -1.19
C VAL A 217 28.27 13.09 -2.18
N THR A 218 29.60 13.10 -2.05
CA THR A 218 30.50 13.92 -2.86
C THR A 218 31.63 13.06 -3.47
N PRO A 219 32.32 13.52 -4.52
CA PRO A 219 33.53 12.84 -5.01
C PRO A 219 34.54 12.66 -3.88
N ALA A 220 35.17 11.48 -3.81
CA ALA A 220 36.13 11.16 -2.74
C ALA A 220 37.38 12.04 -2.74
N ASP A 221 37.83 12.45 -3.93
CA ASP A 221 39.04 13.28 -4.17
C ASP A 221 38.76 14.79 -4.09
N ARG A 222 37.50 15.19 -3.87
CA ARG A 222 37.15 16.60 -3.79
C ARG A 222 37.88 17.29 -2.63
N SER A 223 38.63 18.39 -2.97
CA SER A 223 39.17 19.30 -1.98
C SER A 223 38.06 20.05 -1.28
N TRP A 224 38.19 20.25 0.05
CA TRP A 224 37.18 20.90 0.88
C TRP A 224 37.78 21.95 1.77
N SER A 225 37.09 23.10 1.85
CA SER A 225 37.53 24.25 2.66
C SER A 225 36.45 24.82 3.58
N GLY A 226 35.46 24.00 4.04
CA GLY A 226 34.34 24.48 4.87
C GLY A 226 33.77 23.42 5.81
N PRO A 227 32.70 23.75 6.58
CA PRO A 227 32.03 22.79 7.44
C PRO A 227 31.20 21.81 6.60
N ARG A 228 31.63 20.55 6.53
CA ARG A 228 31.03 19.51 5.69
C ARG A 228 29.65 19.06 6.17
N ALA A 229 29.33 19.28 7.43
CA ALA A 229 28.08 18.86 8.03
C ALA A 229 26.92 19.85 7.79
N GLU A 230 27.17 20.95 7.07
CA GLU A 230 26.18 21.97 6.80
C GLU A 230 25.75 21.94 5.33
N LEU A 231 24.47 21.75 5.08
CA LEU A 231 23.91 21.64 3.73
C LEU A 231 24.18 22.92 2.90
N ALA A 232 24.19 24.10 3.56
CA ALA A 232 24.51 25.37 2.92
C ALA A 232 25.91 25.42 2.26
N SER A 233 26.84 24.57 2.72
CA SER A 233 28.18 24.50 2.14
C SER A 233 28.22 23.88 0.72
N TYR A 234 27.10 23.36 0.27
CA TYR A 234 26.92 22.74 -1.07
C TYR A 234 26.02 23.59 -1.98
N ALA A 235 25.81 24.87 -1.64
CA ALA A 235 24.90 25.76 -2.37
C ALA A 235 25.29 25.98 -3.83
N ASP A 236 26.59 26.02 -4.11
CA ASP A 236 27.13 26.23 -5.47
C ASP A 236 27.32 24.93 -6.27
N ASP A 237 26.97 23.79 -5.67
CA ASP A 237 27.13 22.50 -6.32
C ASP A 237 25.97 22.18 -7.27
N ARG A 238 26.28 21.34 -8.27
CA ARG A 238 25.29 20.68 -9.10
C ARG A 238 24.75 19.47 -8.34
N TRP A 239 23.44 19.28 -8.39
CA TRP A 239 22.79 18.20 -7.66
C TRP A 239 22.28 17.09 -8.57
N ILE A 240 22.37 15.88 -8.07
CA ILE A 240 21.83 14.67 -8.68
C ILE A 240 20.69 14.22 -7.76
N ALA A 241 19.44 14.25 -8.24
CA ALA A 241 18.28 13.86 -7.47
C ALA A 241 17.90 12.38 -7.68
N GLY A 242 17.26 11.80 -6.68
CA GLY A 242 16.64 10.47 -6.74
C GLY A 242 15.19 10.53 -7.25
N CYS A 243 14.33 9.67 -6.67
CA CYS A 243 12.88 9.66 -6.96
C CYS A 243 12.24 11.03 -6.67
N GLU A 244 11.02 11.25 -7.19
CA GLU A 244 10.27 12.51 -7.04
C GLU A 244 10.19 12.96 -5.58
N ARG A 245 9.86 12.06 -4.64
CA ARG A 245 9.80 12.38 -3.20
C ARG A 245 11.15 12.76 -2.60
N CYS A 246 12.22 12.08 -3.03
CA CYS A 246 13.58 12.39 -2.61
C CYS A 246 14.01 13.77 -3.14
N ARG A 247 13.62 14.09 -4.37
CA ARG A 247 13.86 15.39 -4.99
C ARG A 247 13.10 16.50 -4.26
N GLU A 248 11.82 16.30 -3.96
CA GLU A 248 11.01 17.25 -3.18
C GLU A 248 11.66 17.53 -1.82
N HIS A 249 12.07 16.46 -1.12
CA HIS A 249 12.74 16.59 0.17
C HIS A 249 14.08 17.32 0.06
N LEU A 250 14.89 17.02 -0.96
CA LEU A 250 16.14 17.75 -1.24
C LEU A 250 15.89 19.24 -1.41
N VAL A 251 14.92 19.62 -2.24
CA VAL A 251 14.58 21.04 -2.47
C VAL A 251 14.18 21.72 -1.16
N VAL A 252 13.26 21.13 -0.40
CA VAL A 252 12.82 21.68 0.89
C VAL A 252 13.96 21.79 1.89
N ALA A 253 14.87 20.79 1.95
CA ALA A 253 16.03 20.83 2.83
C ALA A 253 17.01 21.94 2.45
N CYS A 254 17.28 22.11 1.16
CA CYS A 254 18.14 23.18 0.64
C CYS A 254 17.54 24.57 0.87
N GLU A 255 16.24 24.75 0.65
CA GLU A 255 15.53 26.01 0.92
C GLU A 255 15.62 26.38 2.42
N ARG A 256 15.46 25.42 3.31
CA ARG A 256 15.66 25.63 4.77
C ARG A 256 17.11 25.99 5.11
N ALA A 257 18.07 25.51 4.32
CA ALA A 257 19.48 25.88 4.43
C ALA A 257 19.83 27.22 3.74
N GLY A 258 18.85 27.89 3.11
CA GLY A 258 18.99 29.25 2.55
C GLY A 258 19.38 29.28 1.07
N PHE A 259 19.25 28.20 0.32
CA PHE A 259 19.54 28.17 -1.12
C PHE A 259 18.59 27.26 -1.90
N ALA A 260 18.50 27.46 -3.22
CA ALA A 260 17.78 26.59 -4.13
C ALA A 260 18.80 25.68 -4.88
N PRO A 261 18.64 24.34 -4.86
CA PRO A 261 19.59 23.44 -5.51
C PRO A 261 19.42 23.49 -7.03
N THR A 262 20.53 23.48 -7.77
CA THR A 262 20.53 23.29 -9.22
C THR A 262 20.61 21.78 -9.52
N VAL A 263 19.48 21.17 -9.87
CA VAL A 263 19.38 19.74 -10.19
C VAL A 263 19.61 19.54 -11.68
N ASP A 264 20.70 18.86 -12.05
CA ASP A 264 21.08 18.61 -13.44
C ASP A 264 20.73 17.18 -13.92
N PHE A 265 20.72 16.22 -12.99
CA PHE A 265 20.42 14.82 -13.28
C PHE A 265 19.39 14.28 -12.31
N GLU A 266 18.53 13.38 -12.82
CA GLU A 266 17.54 12.68 -12.03
C GLU A 266 17.56 11.19 -12.39
N THR A 267 17.69 10.31 -11.38
CA THR A 267 17.60 8.86 -11.55
C THR A 267 17.29 8.18 -10.22
N GLU A 268 16.41 7.18 -10.24
CA GLU A 268 16.06 6.38 -9.05
C GLU A 268 17.11 5.29 -8.74
N ASP A 269 18.03 5.03 -9.68
CA ASP A 269 19.09 4.05 -9.50
C ASP A 269 20.22 4.63 -8.63
N TYR A 270 20.28 4.22 -7.39
CA TYR A 270 21.29 4.65 -6.43
C TYR A 270 22.72 4.27 -6.80
N VAL A 271 22.92 3.23 -7.63
CA VAL A 271 24.24 2.86 -8.15
C VAL A 271 24.66 3.87 -9.19
N ALA A 272 23.75 4.25 -10.09
CA ALA A 272 23.98 5.29 -11.09
C ALA A 272 24.23 6.66 -10.45
N VAL A 273 23.44 7.05 -9.43
CA VAL A 273 23.67 8.29 -8.67
C VAL A 273 25.11 8.34 -8.14
N GLN A 274 25.55 7.29 -7.43
CA GLN A 274 26.90 7.26 -6.85
C GLN A 274 28.01 7.26 -7.93
N ALA A 275 27.79 6.60 -9.07
CA ALA A 275 28.73 6.61 -10.19
C ALA A 275 28.86 8.01 -10.82
N LEU A 276 27.73 8.74 -10.99
CA LEU A 276 27.74 10.11 -11.47
C LEU A 276 28.46 11.05 -10.50
N VAL A 277 28.23 10.89 -9.19
CA VAL A 277 28.95 11.64 -8.16
C VAL A 277 30.44 11.33 -8.21
N ALA A 278 30.84 10.06 -8.26
CA ALA A 278 32.24 9.64 -8.34
C ALA A 278 32.95 10.18 -9.58
N ALA A 279 32.21 10.39 -10.68
CA ALA A 279 32.72 11.01 -11.91
C ALA A 279 32.82 12.55 -11.83
N GLY A 280 32.45 13.17 -10.69
CA GLY A 280 32.54 14.62 -10.49
C GLY A 280 31.44 15.42 -11.16
N LEU A 281 30.31 14.79 -11.53
CA LEU A 281 29.20 15.44 -12.23
C LEU A 281 28.25 16.20 -11.29
N GLY A 282 28.39 16.03 -9.98
CA GLY A 282 27.59 16.70 -8.97
C GLY A 282 27.70 16.06 -7.60
N VAL A 283 26.81 16.48 -6.70
CA VAL A 283 26.63 15.92 -5.37
C VAL A 283 25.21 15.38 -5.24
N SER A 284 24.95 14.52 -4.27
CA SER A 284 23.61 13.97 -4.03
C SER A 284 23.31 13.87 -2.56
N LEU A 285 22.01 13.81 -2.21
CA LEU A 285 21.54 13.52 -0.85
C LEU A 285 20.95 12.10 -0.85
N LEU A 286 21.64 11.16 -0.23
CA LEU A 286 21.25 9.75 -0.22
C LEU A 286 20.92 9.24 1.18
N PRO A 287 19.93 8.34 1.33
CA PRO A 287 19.59 7.71 2.60
C PRO A 287 20.62 6.64 2.99
N GLY A 288 20.76 6.44 4.30
CA GLY A 288 21.76 5.53 4.88
C GLY A 288 21.63 4.09 4.41
N LEU A 289 20.39 3.55 4.26
CA LEU A 289 20.17 2.18 3.78
C LEU A 289 20.75 1.94 2.39
N THR A 290 20.67 2.93 1.50
CA THR A 290 21.29 2.85 0.16
C THR A 290 22.80 2.65 0.26
N LEU A 291 23.43 3.36 1.17
CA LEU A 291 24.88 3.36 1.37
C LEU A 291 25.35 2.13 2.15
N VAL A 292 24.48 1.54 2.96
CA VAL A 292 24.69 0.22 3.60
C VAL A 292 24.62 -0.89 2.54
N ALA A 293 23.64 -0.80 1.62
CA ALA A 293 23.46 -1.79 0.56
C ALA A 293 24.67 -1.81 -0.41
N ASN A 294 25.07 -0.64 -0.85
CA ASN A 294 26.20 -0.48 -1.78
C ASN A 294 26.83 0.90 -1.64
N ARG A 295 28.16 0.93 -1.46
CA ARG A 295 28.95 2.16 -1.43
C ARG A 295 29.99 2.15 -2.53
N HIS A 296 29.92 3.14 -3.43
CA HIS A 296 30.93 3.31 -4.46
C HIS A 296 32.25 3.82 -3.84
N PRO A 297 33.42 3.22 -4.14
CA PRO A 297 34.69 3.61 -3.52
C PRO A 297 35.13 5.05 -3.87
N GLY A 298 34.67 5.60 -4.98
CA GLY A 298 34.97 6.96 -5.44
C GLY A 298 34.09 8.05 -4.79
N VAL A 299 33.27 7.72 -3.77
CA VAL A 299 32.46 8.73 -3.08
C VAL A 299 32.86 8.86 -1.61
N ARG A 300 32.66 10.07 -1.08
CA ARG A 300 32.74 10.40 0.34
C ARG A 300 31.34 10.74 0.83
N LEU A 301 31.09 10.43 2.10
CA LEU A 301 29.81 10.61 2.77
C LEU A 301 29.99 11.65 3.88
N ASP A 302 29.12 12.64 3.88
CA ASP A 302 29.06 13.65 4.93
C ASP A 302 27.65 13.63 5.55
N ARG A 303 27.50 13.14 6.79
CA ARG A 303 26.23 13.09 7.48
C ARG A 303 25.77 14.50 7.83
N VAL A 304 24.54 14.85 7.48
CA VAL A 304 23.95 16.15 7.83
C VAL A 304 23.07 16.00 9.07
N PRO A 305 23.47 16.63 10.22
CA PRO A 305 22.68 16.56 11.43
C PRO A 305 21.27 17.12 11.24
N GLY A 306 20.29 16.43 11.80
CA GLY A 306 18.88 16.82 11.70
C GLY A 306 18.21 16.49 10.38
N LEU A 307 18.93 15.99 9.36
CA LEU A 307 18.33 15.44 8.16
C LEU A 307 18.23 13.92 8.25
N GLY A 308 17.03 13.42 8.04
CA GLY A 308 16.73 12.00 8.07
C GLY A 308 15.34 11.71 7.56
N ARG A 309 15.02 10.43 7.53
CA ARG A 309 13.67 9.94 7.28
C ARG A 309 13.32 8.84 8.27
N GLN A 310 12.06 8.68 8.59
CA GLN A 310 11.59 7.57 9.40
C GLN A 310 11.16 6.43 8.48
N VAL A 311 11.67 5.23 8.72
CA VAL A 311 11.20 4.01 8.04
C VAL A 311 10.14 3.35 8.91
N LEU A 312 9.01 3.01 8.29
CA LEU A 312 7.86 2.43 8.95
C LEU A 312 7.38 1.18 8.20
N ALA A 313 6.81 0.25 8.94
CA ALA A 313 5.91 -0.75 8.38
C ALA A 313 4.46 -0.27 8.52
N ALA A 314 3.67 -0.52 7.51
CA ALA A 314 2.24 -0.22 7.49
C ALA A 314 1.45 -1.51 7.28
N VAL A 315 0.34 -1.66 8.01
CA VAL A 315 -0.62 -2.77 7.89
C VAL A 315 -2.04 -2.22 7.86
N CYS A 316 -2.94 -2.89 7.13
CA CYS A 316 -4.33 -2.48 7.07
C CYS A 316 -5.12 -3.00 8.28
N GLY A 317 -6.11 -2.23 8.75
CA GLY A 317 -7.02 -2.61 9.82
C GLY A 317 -6.49 -2.39 11.23
N LYS A 318 -7.23 -2.93 12.21
CA LYS A 318 -6.88 -2.83 13.64
C LYS A 318 -5.91 -3.95 14.03
N PRO A 319 -4.90 -3.67 14.86
CA PRO A 319 -4.04 -4.71 15.43
C PRO A 319 -4.82 -5.77 16.23
N PRO A 320 -4.35 -7.02 16.27
CA PRO A 320 -3.16 -7.54 15.60
C PRO A 320 -3.42 -7.87 14.11
N PRO A 321 -2.42 -7.72 13.23
CA PRO A 321 -2.51 -8.20 11.85
C PRO A 321 -2.52 -9.74 11.80
N SER A 322 -2.64 -10.34 10.61
CA SER A 322 -2.59 -11.80 10.44
C SER A 322 -1.32 -12.40 11.04
N GLN A 323 -1.39 -13.65 11.50
CA GLN A 323 -0.24 -14.30 12.15
C GLN A 323 1.02 -14.32 11.26
N PRO A 324 0.94 -14.63 9.96
CA PRO A 324 2.11 -14.55 9.07
C PRO A 324 2.69 -13.14 8.96
N ALA A 325 1.84 -12.09 8.92
CA ALA A 325 2.31 -10.72 8.92
C ALA A 325 2.99 -10.33 10.23
N GLN A 326 2.49 -10.81 11.39
CA GLN A 326 3.15 -10.62 12.69
C GLN A 326 4.54 -11.26 12.73
N VAL A 327 4.70 -12.46 12.17
CA VAL A 327 5.99 -13.14 12.06
C VAL A 327 6.98 -12.29 11.25
N LEU A 328 6.55 -11.78 10.10
CA LEU A 328 7.40 -10.90 9.28
C LEU A 328 7.76 -9.60 10.00
N LEU A 329 6.79 -8.93 10.64
CA LEU A 329 7.04 -7.71 11.40
C LEU A 329 8.03 -7.94 12.55
N SER A 330 7.93 -9.07 13.24
CA SER A 330 8.86 -9.47 14.29
C SER A 330 10.27 -9.73 13.74
N ALA A 331 10.36 -10.38 12.57
CA ALA A 331 11.63 -10.61 11.89
C ALA A 331 12.27 -9.29 11.42
N LEU A 332 11.48 -8.35 10.86
CA LEU A 332 11.93 -7.01 10.51
C LEU A 332 12.48 -6.27 11.75
N ALA A 333 11.72 -6.22 12.84
CA ALA A 333 12.16 -5.57 14.08
C ALA A 333 13.46 -6.17 14.62
N ALA A 334 13.65 -7.49 14.51
CA ALA A 334 14.85 -8.18 14.97
C ALA A 334 16.08 -7.97 14.06
N THR A 335 15.88 -7.59 12.79
CA THR A 335 16.96 -7.26 11.84
C THR A 335 17.42 -5.81 11.94
N ILE A 336 16.65 -4.96 12.60
CA ILE A 336 16.93 -3.53 12.81
C ILE A 336 17.82 -3.29 14.05
N THR A 337 18.60 -4.26 14.51
CA THR A 337 19.73 -3.93 15.39
C THR A 337 20.68 -3.04 14.63
N GLU A 338 20.69 -1.73 14.98
CA GLU A 338 21.38 -0.61 14.38
C GLU A 338 22.14 -0.97 13.08
N PRO A 339 21.59 -0.66 11.90
CA PRO A 339 22.37 -0.81 10.68
C PRO A 339 23.67 -0.03 10.96
N GLY A 340 24.82 -0.68 10.80
CA GLY A 340 26.10 0.01 10.95
C GLY A 340 26.14 1.16 9.96
N TRP A 341 25.61 2.32 10.35
CA TRP A 341 25.57 3.50 9.49
C TRP A 341 26.97 3.84 9.02
N PRO A 342 27.19 4.17 7.73
CA PRO A 342 28.50 4.55 7.24
C PRO A 342 29.02 5.76 8.03
N ALA A 343 30.27 5.65 8.48
CA ALA A 343 30.99 6.72 9.15
C ALA A 343 31.43 7.80 8.18
#